data_de91aea40c4900cfd58bcb62bac206d2
#
_entry.id   de91aea40c4900cfd58bcb62bac206d2
#
_cell.length_a   1.000
_cell.length_b   1.000
_cell.length_c   1.000
_cell.angle_alpha   90.00
_cell.angle_beta   90.00
_cell.angle_gamma   90.00
#
_symmetry.space_group_name_H-M   'P 1'
#
loop_
_entity.id
_entity.type
_entity.pdbx_description
1 polymer ?
#
loop_
_entity_poly.entity_id
_entity_poly.type
_entity_poly.pdbx_seq_one_letter_code
_entity_poly.pdbx_strand_id
1 'polypeptide(L)'
;MNLYQIYRNEQHTLLYHGIMYLLMGVGMLLVVKTLYYFPLLLFIPAVSNLYLSHSIKKEIRKATRLFYEHIPVSSHSLIGVKAKEGFFYLKTNGWAGYSIQRTSLINNPKHYVFHRKDKMPLTLCKWSSRVIIAHEDTKSEYKLKYQSTTAIEWTNEEKGETVLLYKGNKRWVLNYKGVNRISLQKGFLPQSFQNLFDSHHSHITFFEAYSESDDWLLIFLWLVDSDYFLTT
;
A
#
# COMPACT_ATOMS: atom_id res chain seq x y z
N MET A 1 -11.79 -7.86 3.40
CA MET A 1 -11.93 -6.39 3.44
C MET A 1 -12.19 -5.88 2.04
N ASN A 2 -13.06 -4.92 1.85
CA ASN A 2 -13.32 -4.32 0.54
C ASN A 2 -12.95 -2.82 0.55
N LEU A 3 -12.90 -2.20 -0.63
CA LEU A 3 -12.52 -0.79 -0.80
C LEU A 3 -13.38 0.16 0.05
N TYR A 4 -14.69 -0.11 0.15
CA TYR A 4 -15.60 0.65 1.00
C TYR A 4 -15.20 0.61 2.48
N GLN A 5 -14.86 -0.58 2.99
CA GLN A 5 -14.42 -0.75 4.38
C GLN A 5 -13.08 -0.04 4.63
N ILE A 6 -12.15 -0.08 3.67
CA ILE A 6 -10.86 0.61 3.77
C ILE A 6 -11.08 2.12 3.95
N TYR A 7 -11.82 2.75 3.05
CA TYR A 7 -12.07 4.19 3.11
C TYR A 7 -12.92 4.60 4.31
N ARG A 8 -13.88 3.77 4.71
CA ARG A 8 -14.70 4.03 5.90
C ARG A 8 -13.87 4.00 7.17
N ASN A 9 -12.99 3.03 7.34
CA ASN A 9 -12.07 2.96 8.48
C ASN A 9 -11.12 4.15 8.51
N GLU A 10 -10.58 4.54 7.34
CA GLU A 10 -9.72 5.71 7.24
C GLU A 10 -10.47 6.99 7.63
N GLN A 11 -11.70 7.16 7.17
CA GLN A 11 -12.56 8.28 7.54
C GLN A 11 -12.80 8.35 9.05
N HIS A 12 -13.17 7.22 9.68
CA HIS A 12 -13.39 7.15 11.12
C HIS A 12 -12.13 7.49 11.91
N THR A 13 -10.97 6.98 11.47
CA THR A 13 -9.69 7.24 12.12
C THR A 13 -9.32 8.72 12.05
N LEU A 14 -9.48 9.36 10.89
CA LEU A 14 -9.23 10.79 10.72
C LEU A 14 -10.20 11.64 11.55
N LEU A 15 -11.48 11.29 11.54
CA LEU A 15 -12.50 11.97 12.34
C LEU A 15 -12.17 11.90 13.83
N TYR A 16 -11.84 10.71 14.33
CA TYR A 16 -11.45 10.49 15.72
C TYR A 16 -10.23 11.34 16.10
N HIS A 17 -9.14 11.30 15.30
CA HIS A 17 -7.96 12.11 15.58
C HIS A 17 -8.26 13.62 15.52
N GLY A 18 -9.07 14.05 14.56
CA GLY A 18 -9.49 15.45 14.44
C GLY A 18 -10.21 15.94 15.70
N ILE A 19 -11.17 15.18 16.19
CA ILE A 19 -11.91 15.48 17.42
C ILE A 19 -10.98 15.46 18.65
N MET A 20 -10.10 14.47 18.76
CA MET A 20 -9.15 14.38 19.87
C MET A 20 -8.21 15.58 19.92
N TYR A 21 -7.63 15.99 18.80
CA TYR A 21 -6.78 17.20 18.75
C TYR A 21 -7.56 18.47 19.11
N LEU A 22 -8.81 18.57 18.68
CA LEU A 22 -9.67 19.71 19.00
C LEU A 22 -9.96 19.77 20.51
N LEU A 23 -10.33 18.65 21.12
CA LEU A 23 -10.58 18.56 22.57
C LEU A 23 -9.31 18.86 23.38
N MET A 24 -8.15 18.34 22.98
CA MET A 24 -6.88 18.63 23.60
C MET A 24 -6.53 20.14 23.50
N GLY A 25 -6.73 20.75 22.33
CA GLY A 25 -6.49 22.19 22.10
C GLY A 25 -7.38 23.04 23.00
N VAL A 26 -8.68 22.74 23.07
CA VAL A 26 -9.64 23.45 23.94
C VAL A 26 -9.29 23.22 25.43
N GLY A 27 -9.00 21.98 25.82
CA GLY A 27 -8.61 21.68 27.21
C GLY A 27 -7.34 22.44 27.64
N MET A 28 -6.33 22.50 26.78
CA MET A 28 -5.12 23.28 27.06
C MET A 28 -5.38 24.78 27.15
N LEU A 29 -6.25 25.35 26.32
CA LEU A 29 -6.64 26.78 26.41
C LEU A 29 -7.29 27.12 27.76
N LEU A 30 -8.04 26.18 28.34
CA LEU A 30 -8.68 26.39 29.64
C LEU A 30 -7.69 26.31 30.81
N VAL A 31 -6.64 25.50 30.69
CA VAL A 31 -5.67 25.25 31.78
C VAL A 31 -4.46 26.20 31.69
N VAL A 32 -3.94 26.47 30.51
CA VAL A 32 -2.69 27.21 30.29
C VAL A 32 -3.00 28.65 29.94
N LYS A 33 -3.05 29.52 30.93
CA LYS A 33 -3.34 30.96 30.75
C LYS A 33 -2.18 31.78 30.16
N THR A 34 -0.96 31.27 30.21
CA THR A 34 0.26 32.07 29.88
C THR A 34 0.87 31.78 28.49
N LEU A 35 0.53 30.67 27.85
CA LEU A 35 1.10 30.24 26.56
C LEU A 35 -0.01 29.91 25.52
N TYR A 36 -0.74 30.92 25.11
CA TYR A 36 -1.86 30.80 24.16
C TYR A 36 -1.47 30.21 22.79
N TYR A 37 -0.23 30.33 22.38
CA TYR A 37 0.23 29.88 21.06
C TYR A 37 0.32 28.34 20.95
N PHE A 38 0.68 27.66 22.02
CA PHE A 38 0.87 26.21 22.01
C PHE A 38 -0.45 25.43 21.78
N PRO A 39 -1.56 25.75 22.46
CA PRO A 39 -2.85 25.17 22.16
C PRO A 39 -3.33 25.44 20.73
N LEU A 40 -3.03 26.62 20.17
CA LEU A 40 -3.41 26.95 18.78
C LEU A 40 -2.76 26.03 17.75
N LEU A 41 -1.53 25.53 17.99
CA LEU A 41 -0.87 24.58 17.11
C LEU A 41 -1.64 23.24 17.00
N LEU A 42 -2.42 22.86 18.00
CA LEU A 42 -3.24 21.65 17.96
C LEU A 42 -4.47 21.79 17.06
N PHE A 43 -4.94 23.00 16.78
CA PHE A 43 -6.06 23.19 15.86
C PHE A 43 -5.66 22.93 14.40
N ILE A 44 -4.38 23.11 14.03
CA ILE A 44 -3.91 22.81 12.67
C ILE A 44 -4.14 21.33 12.31
N PRO A 45 -3.61 20.34 13.06
CA PRO A 45 -3.88 18.93 12.78
C PRO A 45 -5.35 18.57 12.99
N ALA A 46 -6.08 19.22 13.90
CA ALA A 46 -7.52 19.01 14.06
C ALA A 46 -8.27 19.36 12.78
N VAL A 47 -8.12 20.58 12.26
CA VAL A 47 -8.79 21.05 11.04
C VAL A 47 -8.35 20.20 9.84
N SER A 48 -7.06 19.92 9.71
CA SER A 48 -6.53 19.08 8.62
C SER A 48 -7.17 17.67 8.61
N ASN A 49 -7.24 16.99 9.76
CA ASN A 49 -7.85 15.66 9.84
C ASN A 49 -9.37 15.70 9.57
N LEU A 50 -10.08 16.71 10.05
CA LEU A 50 -11.51 16.88 9.79
C LEU A 50 -11.77 17.15 8.30
N TYR A 51 -10.96 18.00 7.67
CA TYR A 51 -11.04 18.27 6.23
C TYR A 51 -10.77 17.01 5.40
N LEU A 52 -9.70 16.27 5.70
CA LEU A 52 -9.39 15.00 5.04
C LEU A 52 -10.50 13.96 5.24
N SER A 53 -11.04 13.84 6.45
CA SER A 53 -12.20 12.97 6.71
C SER A 53 -13.41 13.34 5.84
N HIS A 54 -13.63 14.63 5.62
CA HIS A 54 -14.72 15.08 4.74
C HIS A 54 -14.43 14.77 3.26
N SER A 55 -13.20 14.93 2.79
CA SER A 55 -12.81 14.66 1.40
C SER A 55 -12.98 13.19 1.02
N ILE A 56 -12.70 12.27 1.95
CA ILE A 56 -12.85 10.81 1.75
C ILE A 56 -14.32 10.41 1.49
N LYS A 57 -15.32 11.20 1.88
CA LYS A 57 -16.74 10.88 1.59
C LYS A 57 -17.00 10.65 0.09
N LYS A 58 -16.28 11.37 -0.77
CA LYS A 58 -16.40 11.20 -2.23
C LYS A 58 -15.90 9.81 -2.66
N GLU A 59 -14.79 9.38 -2.08
CA GLU A 59 -14.21 8.07 -2.38
C GLU A 59 -15.07 6.92 -1.81
N ILE A 60 -15.66 7.12 -0.64
CA ILE A 60 -16.65 6.18 -0.07
C ILE A 60 -17.83 5.98 -1.01
N ARG A 61 -18.36 7.07 -1.61
CA ARG A 61 -19.47 6.96 -2.57
C ARG A 61 -19.09 6.17 -3.82
N LYS A 62 -17.87 6.37 -4.35
CA LYS A 62 -17.37 5.58 -5.48
C LYS A 62 -17.23 4.10 -5.08
N ALA A 63 -16.64 3.82 -3.92
CA ALA A 63 -16.46 2.47 -3.41
C ALA A 63 -17.80 1.75 -3.15
N THR A 64 -18.84 2.49 -2.74
CA THR A 64 -20.20 1.95 -2.58
C THR A 64 -20.77 1.52 -3.93
N ARG A 65 -20.56 2.29 -4.99
CA ARG A 65 -20.99 1.90 -6.34
C ARG A 65 -20.35 0.59 -6.79
N LEU A 66 -19.03 0.45 -6.58
CA LEU A 66 -18.30 -0.79 -6.87
C LEU A 66 -18.90 -2.02 -6.21
N PHE A 67 -19.41 -1.86 -5.00
CA PHE A 67 -20.01 -2.96 -4.25
C PHE A 67 -21.34 -3.44 -4.85
N TYR A 68 -22.12 -2.51 -5.40
CA TYR A 68 -23.43 -2.80 -6.01
C TYR A 68 -23.36 -3.12 -7.51
N GLU A 69 -22.35 -2.64 -8.21
CA GLU A 69 -22.15 -2.96 -9.62
C GLU A 69 -21.43 -4.32 -9.74
N HIS A 70 -22.08 -5.28 -10.41
CA HIS A 70 -21.49 -6.60 -10.69
C HIS A 70 -20.40 -6.46 -11.78
N ILE A 71 -19.24 -5.96 -11.38
CA ILE A 71 -18.10 -5.88 -12.28
C ILE A 71 -17.45 -7.26 -12.39
N PRO A 72 -17.23 -7.78 -13.61
CA PRO A 72 -16.60 -9.08 -13.78
C PRO A 72 -15.20 -9.09 -13.17
N VAL A 73 -14.95 -10.10 -12.35
CA VAL A 73 -13.65 -10.26 -11.68
C VAL A 73 -12.62 -10.74 -12.70
N SER A 74 -11.68 -9.87 -13.04
CA SER A 74 -10.51 -10.31 -13.81
C SER A 74 -9.54 -11.04 -12.87
N SER A 75 -9.23 -12.29 -13.21
CA SER A 75 -8.19 -13.08 -12.52
C SER A 75 -6.77 -12.56 -12.80
N HIS A 76 -6.62 -11.75 -13.85
CA HIS A 76 -5.32 -11.33 -14.37
C HIS A 76 -4.92 -9.89 -14.00
N SER A 77 -5.70 -9.20 -13.17
CA SER A 77 -5.36 -7.85 -12.76
C SER A 77 -5.77 -7.50 -11.33
N LEU A 78 -4.96 -6.63 -10.71
CA LEU A 78 -5.21 -6.07 -9.39
C LEU A 78 -5.04 -4.55 -9.45
N ILE A 79 -5.63 -3.87 -8.47
CA ILE A 79 -5.48 -2.43 -8.27
C ILE A 79 -4.81 -2.19 -6.93
N GLY A 80 -3.68 -1.50 -6.94
CA GLY A 80 -2.95 -1.11 -5.73
C GLY A 80 -3.56 0.14 -5.11
N VAL A 81 -3.94 0.06 -3.85
CA VAL A 81 -4.52 1.17 -3.08
C VAL A 81 -3.72 1.37 -1.81
N LYS A 82 -3.21 2.59 -1.63
CA LYS A 82 -2.53 2.99 -0.39
C LYS A 82 -3.56 3.63 0.55
N ALA A 83 -3.64 3.12 1.77
CA ALA A 83 -4.46 3.67 2.83
C ALA A 83 -3.64 3.84 4.11
N LYS A 84 -4.17 4.52 5.12
CA LYS A 84 -3.48 4.75 6.39
C LYS A 84 -3.08 3.47 7.11
N GLU A 85 -3.91 2.44 7.02
CA GLU A 85 -3.71 1.13 7.67
C GLU A 85 -2.68 0.26 6.95
N GLY A 86 -2.36 0.57 5.68
CA GLY A 86 -1.44 -0.22 4.89
C GLY A 86 -1.64 -0.08 3.40
N PHE A 87 -1.11 -1.01 2.66
CA PHE A 87 -1.25 -1.10 1.22
C PHE A 87 -2.10 -2.32 0.85
N PHE A 88 -3.04 -2.14 -0.05
CA PHE A 88 -4.01 -3.18 -0.44
C PHE A 88 -3.93 -3.43 -1.94
N TYR A 89 -3.92 -4.70 -2.31
CA TYR A 89 -4.11 -5.14 -3.69
C TYR A 89 -5.53 -5.64 -3.86
N LEU A 90 -6.36 -4.86 -4.54
CA LEU A 90 -7.77 -5.13 -4.74
C LEU A 90 -8.00 -5.83 -6.08
N LYS A 91 -8.88 -6.81 -6.08
CA LYS A 91 -9.47 -7.36 -7.30
C LYS A 91 -10.36 -6.31 -7.97
N THR A 92 -10.68 -6.53 -9.23
CA THR A 92 -11.51 -5.61 -10.02
C THR A 92 -12.90 -5.34 -9.43
N ASN A 93 -13.41 -6.25 -8.61
CA ASN A 93 -14.65 -6.07 -7.86
C ASN A 93 -14.49 -5.32 -6.51
N GLY A 94 -13.31 -4.74 -6.24
CA GLY A 94 -13.03 -3.97 -5.03
C GLY A 94 -12.75 -4.77 -3.76
N TRP A 95 -12.70 -6.11 -3.82
CA TRP A 95 -12.31 -6.93 -2.69
C TRP A 95 -10.78 -7.07 -2.60
N ALA A 96 -10.25 -6.94 -1.40
CA ALA A 96 -8.83 -7.15 -1.16
C ALA A 96 -8.46 -8.63 -1.38
N GLY A 97 -7.54 -8.87 -2.31
CA GLY A 97 -6.88 -10.16 -2.47
C GLY A 97 -5.67 -10.28 -1.56
N TYR A 98 -4.93 -9.17 -1.41
CA TYR A 98 -3.71 -9.10 -0.61
C TYR A 98 -3.64 -7.77 0.13
N SER A 99 -2.94 -7.75 1.28
CA SER A 99 -2.63 -6.50 1.98
C SER A 99 -1.25 -6.55 2.64
N ILE A 100 -0.60 -5.38 2.73
CA ILE A 100 0.67 -5.21 3.43
C ILE A 100 0.42 -4.19 4.54
N GLN A 101 0.59 -4.62 5.78
CA GLN A 101 0.35 -3.79 6.96
C GLN A 101 1.63 -3.67 7.77
N ARG A 102 1.89 -2.50 8.31
CA ARG A 102 3.02 -2.26 9.21
C ARG A 102 2.65 -2.70 10.62
N THR A 103 3.49 -3.54 11.22
CA THR A 103 3.26 -4.08 12.56
C THR A 103 3.89 -3.26 13.68
N SER A 104 4.89 -2.42 13.38
CA SER A 104 5.57 -1.59 14.38
C SER A 104 5.83 -0.19 13.85
N LEU A 105 5.53 0.83 14.66
CA LEU A 105 5.74 2.25 14.33
C LEU A 105 7.16 2.73 14.58
N ILE A 106 7.91 2.09 15.49
CA ILE A 106 9.12 2.68 16.10
C ILE A 106 10.41 1.92 15.75
N ASN A 107 10.33 0.70 15.26
CA ASN A 107 11.50 -0.14 15.12
C ASN A 107 12.23 0.01 13.77
N ASN A 108 13.56 0.05 13.85
CA ASN A 108 14.43 -0.18 12.71
C ASN A 108 15.12 -1.56 12.95
N PRO A 109 14.87 -2.60 12.16
CA PRO A 109 14.22 -2.61 10.86
C PRO A 109 12.69 -2.45 10.91
N LYS A 110 12.10 -2.02 9.79
CA LYS A 110 10.64 -1.91 9.64
C LYS A 110 10.03 -3.28 9.41
N HIS A 111 9.05 -3.63 10.23
CA HIS A 111 8.34 -4.89 10.15
C HIS A 111 6.97 -4.70 9.49
N TYR A 112 6.62 -5.62 8.59
CA TYR A 112 5.34 -5.66 7.90
C TYR A 112 4.81 -7.08 7.87
N VAL A 113 3.49 -7.23 7.70
CA VAL A 113 2.84 -8.50 7.44
C VAL A 113 2.14 -8.42 6.09
N PHE A 114 2.45 -9.36 5.22
CA PHE A 114 1.80 -9.54 3.93
C PHE A 114 0.71 -10.60 4.09
N HIS A 115 -0.54 -10.16 4.15
CA HIS A 115 -1.70 -11.01 4.21
C HIS A 115 -2.11 -11.46 2.81
N ARG A 116 -2.35 -12.75 2.67
CA ARG A 116 -2.80 -13.41 1.45
C ARG A 116 -4.14 -14.05 1.73
N LYS A 117 -5.07 -13.96 0.75
CA LYS A 117 -6.35 -14.63 0.88
C LYS A 117 -6.13 -16.15 0.91
N ASP A 118 -6.75 -16.81 1.89
CA ASP A 118 -6.74 -18.29 2.03
C ASP A 118 -5.33 -18.93 2.19
N LYS A 119 -4.30 -18.13 2.51
CA LYS A 119 -2.93 -18.59 2.77
C LYS A 119 -2.38 -17.96 4.06
N MET A 120 -1.43 -18.63 4.67
CA MET A 120 -0.70 -18.10 5.82
C MET A 120 0.00 -16.76 5.46
N PRO A 121 -0.04 -15.76 6.36
CA PRO A 121 0.63 -14.49 6.13
C PRO A 121 2.15 -14.66 6.08
N LEU A 122 2.82 -13.78 5.31
CA LEU A 122 4.27 -13.67 5.32
C LEU A 122 4.69 -12.52 6.21
N THR A 123 5.71 -12.73 7.01
CA THR A 123 6.34 -11.65 7.77
C THR A 123 7.48 -11.05 6.94
N LEU A 124 7.50 -9.73 6.87
CA LEU A 124 8.51 -8.97 6.13
C LEU A 124 9.33 -8.15 7.11
N CYS A 125 10.64 -8.23 6.96
CA CYS A 125 11.56 -7.38 7.66
C CYS A 125 12.39 -6.62 6.62
N LYS A 126 12.28 -5.28 6.62
CA LYS A 126 12.95 -4.44 5.64
C LYS A 126 14.04 -3.58 6.28
N TRP A 127 15.25 -3.69 5.77
CA TRP A 127 16.34 -2.72 5.91
C TRP A 127 16.51 -1.91 4.61
N SER A 128 17.39 -0.93 4.61
CA SER A 128 17.67 -0.10 3.43
C SER A 128 18.01 -0.93 2.18
N SER A 129 18.88 -1.92 2.32
CA SER A 129 19.39 -2.74 1.21
C SER A 129 18.97 -4.22 1.27
N ARG A 130 18.12 -4.62 2.23
CA ARG A 130 17.75 -6.02 2.43
C ARG A 130 16.26 -6.16 2.68
N VAL A 131 15.68 -7.23 2.15
CA VAL A 131 14.32 -7.66 2.41
C VAL A 131 14.34 -9.10 2.85
N ILE A 132 13.89 -9.36 4.06
CA ILE A 132 13.72 -10.72 4.57
C ILE A 132 12.23 -11.05 4.52
N ILE A 133 11.91 -12.16 3.86
CA ILE A 133 10.57 -12.72 3.78
C ILE A 133 10.59 -14.01 4.60
N ALA A 134 9.78 -14.08 5.64
CA ALA A 134 9.64 -15.25 6.47
C ALA A 134 8.26 -15.88 6.32
N HIS A 135 8.24 -17.19 6.18
CA HIS A 135 7.05 -18.01 6.15
C HIS A 135 7.28 -19.19 7.10
N GLU A 136 6.56 -19.22 8.22
CA GLU A 136 6.75 -20.21 9.27
C GLU A 136 8.24 -20.31 9.68
N ASP A 137 8.85 -21.49 9.46
CA ASP A 137 10.24 -21.76 9.82
C ASP A 137 11.24 -21.40 8.69
N THR A 138 10.75 -20.99 7.53
CA THR A 138 11.62 -20.67 6.37
C THR A 138 11.82 -19.16 6.25
N LYS A 139 13.10 -18.76 6.11
CA LYS A 139 13.46 -17.37 5.85
C LYS A 139 14.16 -17.29 4.50
N SER A 140 13.85 -16.26 3.74
CA SER A 140 14.52 -15.94 2.48
C SER A 140 15.00 -14.51 2.54
N GLU A 141 16.30 -14.29 2.43
CA GLU A 141 16.92 -12.97 2.42
C GLU A 141 17.24 -12.54 0.98
N TYR A 142 16.73 -11.39 0.58
CA TYR A 142 17.00 -10.76 -0.70
C TYR A 142 17.81 -9.49 -0.46
N LYS A 143 19.00 -9.41 -1.02
CA LYS A 143 19.89 -8.25 -0.95
C LYS A 143 19.73 -7.41 -2.22
N LEU A 144 19.68 -6.10 -2.05
CA LEU A 144 19.67 -5.15 -3.15
C LEU A 144 21.06 -5.16 -3.80
N LYS A 145 21.12 -5.62 -5.04
CA LYS A 145 22.36 -5.69 -5.83
C LYS A 145 22.56 -4.44 -6.67
N TYR A 146 21.46 -3.96 -7.25
CA TYR A 146 21.51 -2.80 -8.15
C TYR A 146 20.22 -1.98 -8.01
N GLN A 147 20.37 -0.66 -8.07
CA GLN A 147 19.24 0.27 -8.08
C GLN A 147 19.56 1.47 -8.98
N SER A 148 18.63 1.74 -9.88
CA SER A 148 18.60 2.95 -10.71
C SER A 148 17.17 3.46 -10.87
N THR A 149 17.00 4.56 -11.58
CA THR A 149 15.67 5.09 -11.93
C THR A 149 14.87 4.17 -12.87
N THR A 150 15.54 3.24 -13.54
CA THR A 150 14.95 2.37 -14.56
C THR A 150 15.01 0.89 -14.24
N ALA A 151 15.82 0.47 -13.26
CA ALA A 151 15.93 -0.94 -12.88
C ALA A 151 16.35 -1.10 -11.40
N ILE A 152 15.81 -2.14 -10.77
CA ILE A 152 16.12 -2.53 -9.40
C ILE A 152 16.28 -4.04 -9.37
N GLU A 153 17.36 -4.54 -8.82
CA GLU A 153 17.67 -5.97 -8.76
C GLU A 153 17.92 -6.40 -7.32
N TRP A 154 17.21 -7.45 -6.90
CA TRP A 154 17.45 -8.15 -5.64
C TRP A 154 17.91 -9.58 -5.91
N THR A 155 18.85 -10.06 -5.13
CA THR A 155 19.36 -11.43 -5.21
C THR A 155 19.23 -12.15 -3.88
N ASN A 156 18.83 -13.40 -3.95
CA ASN A 156 18.93 -14.36 -2.86
C ASN A 156 20.13 -15.28 -3.20
N GLU A 157 21.23 -15.08 -2.49
CA GLU A 157 22.49 -15.82 -2.74
C GLU A 157 22.35 -17.31 -2.36
N GLU A 158 21.57 -17.62 -1.31
CA GLU A 158 21.41 -19.01 -0.84
C GLU A 158 20.62 -19.86 -1.84
N LYS A 159 19.61 -19.25 -2.51
CA LYS A 159 18.77 -19.96 -3.48
C LYS A 159 19.21 -19.73 -4.93
N GLY A 160 20.17 -18.86 -5.19
CA GLY A 160 20.56 -18.45 -6.53
C GLY A 160 19.43 -17.77 -7.31
N GLU A 161 18.52 -17.10 -6.61
CA GLU A 161 17.34 -16.47 -7.21
C GLU A 161 17.53 -14.97 -7.38
N THR A 162 17.01 -14.44 -8.48
CA THR A 162 17.04 -13.02 -8.79
C THR A 162 15.65 -12.50 -9.07
N VAL A 163 15.29 -11.40 -8.45
CA VAL A 163 14.08 -10.60 -8.73
C VAL A 163 14.54 -9.29 -9.35
N LEU A 164 14.19 -9.08 -10.62
CA LEU A 164 14.51 -7.89 -11.37
C LEU A 164 13.25 -7.10 -11.66
N LEU A 165 13.19 -5.84 -11.24
CA LEU A 165 12.21 -4.88 -11.71
C LEU A 165 12.89 -3.93 -12.69
N TYR A 166 12.28 -3.75 -13.86
CA TYR A 166 12.75 -2.78 -14.84
C TYR A 166 11.61 -1.97 -15.42
N LYS A 167 11.91 -0.73 -15.77
CA LYS A 167 10.94 0.22 -16.32
C LYS A 167 10.95 0.14 -17.84
N GLY A 168 9.83 -0.26 -18.44
CA GLY A 168 9.63 -0.28 -19.88
C GLY A 168 8.27 0.34 -20.24
N ASN A 169 8.22 1.19 -21.26
CA ASN A 169 6.98 1.78 -21.80
C ASN A 169 5.99 2.28 -20.72
N LYS A 170 6.44 3.14 -19.79
CA LYS A 170 5.64 3.74 -18.70
C LYS A 170 5.13 2.76 -17.65
N ARG A 171 5.62 1.54 -17.61
CA ARG A 171 5.27 0.52 -16.61
C ARG A 171 6.52 -0.13 -16.03
N TRP A 172 6.42 -0.58 -14.80
CA TRP A 172 7.40 -1.47 -14.20
C TRP A 172 7.06 -2.91 -14.53
N VAL A 173 8.05 -3.70 -14.88
CA VAL A 173 7.90 -5.13 -15.15
C VAL A 173 8.76 -5.90 -14.16
N LEU A 174 8.16 -6.83 -13.45
CA LEU A 174 8.84 -7.75 -12.58
C LEU A 174 9.18 -9.02 -13.33
N ASN A 175 10.48 -9.29 -13.39
CA ASN A 175 11.04 -10.52 -13.93
C ASN A 175 11.55 -11.38 -12.77
N TYR A 176 11.20 -12.65 -12.79
CA TYR A 176 11.67 -13.64 -11.84
C TYR A 176 12.14 -14.89 -12.59
N LYS A 177 13.38 -15.32 -12.33
CA LYS A 177 14.02 -16.45 -13.02
C LYS A 177 14.02 -16.31 -14.56
N GLY A 178 14.27 -15.11 -15.06
CA GLY A 178 14.31 -14.84 -16.49
C GLY A 178 12.95 -14.68 -17.18
N VAL A 179 11.85 -14.82 -16.45
CA VAL A 179 10.48 -14.74 -17.00
C VAL A 179 9.73 -13.56 -16.41
N ASN A 180 9.05 -12.80 -17.26
CA ASN A 180 8.18 -11.71 -16.82
C ASN A 180 6.93 -12.28 -16.15
N ARG A 181 6.68 -11.90 -14.90
CA ARG A 181 5.57 -12.41 -14.09
C ARG A 181 4.46 -11.38 -13.90
N ILE A 182 4.82 -10.15 -13.60
CA ILE A 182 3.88 -9.12 -13.20
C ILE A 182 4.30 -7.79 -13.81
N SER A 183 3.33 -6.94 -14.20
CA SER A 183 3.60 -5.55 -14.53
C SER A 183 2.78 -4.60 -13.65
N LEU A 184 3.33 -3.43 -13.37
CA LEU A 184 2.72 -2.36 -12.59
C LEU A 184 2.77 -1.07 -13.39
N GLN A 185 1.63 -0.42 -13.54
CA GLN A 185 1.50 0.86 -14.20
C GLN A 185 0.83 1.86 -13.26
N LYS A 186 1.51 2.98 -12.98
CA LYS A 186 0.96 4.08 -12.18
C LYS A 186 0.27 5.11 -13.07
N GLY A 187 -0.78 5.71 -12.54
CA GLY A 187 -1.44 6.86 -13.17
C GLY A 187 -2.22 6.55 -14.43
N PHE A 188 -2.39 5.29 -14.78
CA PHE A 188 -3.13 4.87 -15.98
C PHE A 188 -4.00 3.65 -15.66
N LEU A 189 -5.25 3.90 -15.37
CA LEU A 189 -6.24 2.85 -15.19
C LEU A 189 -6.99 2.60 -16.49
N PRO A 190 -7.34 1.35 -16.84
CA PRO A 190 -8.28 1.07 -17.92
C PRO A 190 -9.55 1.89 -17.78
N GLN A 191 -10.16 2.28 -18.90
CA GLN A 191 -11.32 3.18 -18.91
C GLN A 191 -12.48 2.66 -18.04
N SER A 192 -12.67 1.35 -17.98
CA SER A 192 -13.65 0.70 -17.12
C SER A 192 -13.44 0.95 -15.61
N PHE A 193 -12.22 1.30 -15.19
CA PHE A 193 -11.89 1.55 -13.79
C PHE A 193 -11.73 3.02 -13.42
N GLN A 194 -11.61 3.93 -14.41
CA GLN A 194 -11.37 5.35 -14.16
C GLN A 194 -12.51 6.04 -13.38
N ASN A 195 -13.74 5.54 -13.53
CA ASN A 195 -14.89 6.06 -12.78
C ASN A 195 -14.96 5.58 -11.33
N LEU A 196 -14.22 4.50 -11.01
CA LEU A 196 -14.32 3.77 -9.74
C LEU A 196 -13.08 3.98 -8.87
N PHE A 197 -11.94 4.16 -9.49
CA PHE A 197 -10.66 4.37 -8.82
C PHE A 197 -10.01 5.67 -9.31
N ASP A 198 -9.29 6.31 -8.42
CA ASP A 198 -8.54 7.51 -8.78
C ASP A 198 -7.34 7.19 -9.66
N SER A 199 -6.96 8.15 -10.50
CA SER A 199 -5.85 8.01 -11.44
C SER A 199 -4.49 7.73 -10.79
N HIS A 200 -4.33 8.03 -9.49
CA HIS A 200 -3.09 7.75 -8.77
C HIS A 200 -2.95 6.30 -8.31
N HIS A 201 -4.01 5.50 -8.39
CA HIS A 201 -3.93 4.08 -8.07
C HIS A 201 -3.10 3.33 -9.11
N SER A 202 -2.42 2.28 -8.65
CA SER A 202 -1.58 1.44 -9.50
C SER A 202 -2.41 0.31 -10.10
N HIS A 203 -2.23 0.10 -11.41
CA HIS A 203 -2.80 -1.05 -12.11
C HIS A 203 -1.73 -2.14 -12.25
N ILE A 204 -2.05 -3.33 -11.78
CA ILE A 204 -1.17 -4.50 -11.79
C ILE A 204 -1.78 -5.53 -12.72
N THR A 205 -0.97 -6.04 -13.67
CA THR A 205 -1.37 -7.08 -14.60
C THR A 205 -0.43 -8.27 -14.45
N PHE A 206 -1.00 -9.46 -14.38
CA PHE A 206 -0.25 -10.71 -14.37
C PHE A 206 -0.03 -11.20 -15.80
N PHE A 207 1.18 -11.65 -16.10
CA PHE A 207 1.48 -12.37 -17.33
C PHE A 207 1.03 -13.84 -17.22
N GLU A 208 0.88 -14.52 -18.36
CA GLU A 208 0.47 -15.94 -18.39
C GLU A 208 1.38 -16.85 -17.58
N ALA A 209 2.67 -16.53 -17.49
CA ALA A 209 3.64 -17.27 -16.72
C ALA A 209 3.50 -17.08 -15.18
N TYR A 210 2.60 -16.21 -14.71
CA TYR A 210 2.37 -16.01 -13.28
C TYR A 210 1.62 -17.21 -12.69
N SER A 211 2.08 -17.66 -11.53
CA SER A 211 1.43 -18.69 -10.74
C SER A 211 1.01 -18.13 -9.37
N GLU A 212 -0.03 -18.65 -8.77
CA GLU A 212 -0.43 -18.28 -7.40
C GLU A 212 0.64 -18.56 -6.34
N SER A 213 1.62 -19.42 -6.62
CA SER A 213 2.81 -19.62 -5.78
C SER A 213 3.73 -18.41 -5.78
N ASP A 214 3.63 -17.56 -6.80
CA ASP A 214 4.50 -16.38 -6.99
C ASP A 214 3.90 -15.11 -6.38
N ASP A 215 2.77 -15.19 -5.65
CA ASP A 215 2.09 -14.01 -5.09
C ASP A 215 2.95 -13.20 -4.11
N TRP A 216 3.96 -13.81 -3.48
CA TRP A 216 4.96 -13.12 -2.67
C TRP A 216 5.78 -12.08 -3.47
N LEU A 217 5.86 -12.19 -4.80
CA LEU A 217 6.51 -11.21 -5.67
C LEU A 217 5.82 -9.84 -5.64
N LEU A 218 4.54 -9.78 -5.26
CA LEU A 218 3.82 -8.52 -5.05
C LEU A 218 4.49 -7.62 -3.98
N ILE A 219 5.29 -8.21 -3.07
CA ILE A 219 6.07 -7.48 -2.10
C ILE A 219 7.08 -6.54 -2.77
N PHE A 220 7.76 -7.01 -3.82
CA PHE A 220 8.75 -6.20 -4.54
C PHE A 220 8.09 -5.10 -5.36
N LEU A 221 6.90 -5.35 -5.91
CA LEU A 221 6.11 -4.29 -6.56
C LEU A 221 5.66 -3.23 -5.56
N TRP A 222 5.21 -3.66 -4.36
CA TRP A 222 4.87 -2.73 -3.29
C TRP A 222 6.05 -1.84 -2.89
N LEU A 223 7.26 -2.37 -2.83
CA LEU A 223 8.45 -1.59 -2.51
C LEU A 223 8.66 -0.44 -3.50
N VAL A 224 8.34 -0.63 -4.76
CA VAL A 224 8.45 0.40 -5.80
C VAL A 224 7.21 1.32 -5.80
N ASP A 225 6.03 0.76 -5.59
CA ASP A 225 4.77 1.50 -5.63
C ASP A 225 4.62 2.46 -4.43
N SER A 226 5.13 2.08 -3.28
CA SER A 226 5.07 2.90 -2.05
C SER A 226 6.06 4.08 -2.05
N ASP A 227 6.74 4.37 -3.17
CA ASP A 227 7.78 5.40 -3.33
C ASP A 227 8.97 5.26 -2.35
N TYR A 228 9.10 4.08 -1.73
CA TYR A 228 10.12 3.82 -0.72
C TYR A 228 11.55 3.89 -1.26
N PHE A 229 11.74 3.71 -2.57
CA PHE A 229 13.06 3.70 -3.21
C PHE A 229 13.35 4.93 -4.07
N LEU A 230 12.36 5.80 -4.31
CA LEU A 230 12.55 6.98 -5.17
C LEU A 230 12.91 8.25 -4.38
N THR A 231 12.92 8.18 -3.04
CA THR A 231 13.16 9.32 -2.13
C THR A 231 14.46 9.21 -1.33
N THR A 232 15.37 8.30 -1.68
CA THR A 232 16.71 8.25 -1.07
C THR A 232 17.78 8.55 -2.07
#